data_4e68f89a3b9ee1e85803634bdc97068a
#
_entry.id   4e68f89a3b9ee1e85803634bdc97068a
#
_cell.length_a   1.000
_cell.length_b   1.000
_cell.length_c   1.000
_cell.angle_alpha   90.00
_cell.angle_beta   90.00
_cell.angle_gamma   90.00
#
_symmetry.space_group_name_H-M   'P 1'
#
loop_
_entity.id
_entity.type
_entity.pdbx_description
1 polymer ?
#
loop_
_entity_poly.entity_id
_entity_poly.type
_entity_poly.pdbx_seq_one_letter_code
_entity_poly.pdbx_strand_id
1 'polypeptide(L)'
;MKKTTLFLLIALGYCAVGFSQDDNKVKGDRNVTIKQTYVDDFNTIIVGEDFEVELYYNSKPSVEVETDDNLHEYIIIEVVDSVLTFRTTKDIRSKKEMKIKVNYSDGFSHIETGENAEIRSLTSLELNDATLKTTGSSRAYLNIKATNFNFTSLDKAKVKLNVTATTTKIELSDNCKLDALVNSKETKVDLYQRANVDIEGTTDNLLLVSDNNAQFNGKSFTTKTCTAICEFSSNAYLEVTESVIIEASGSSEIYLFGNPKITINRFLDTSKLQKKEK
;
A
#
# COMPACT_ATOMS: atom_id res chain seq x y z
N MET A 1 -68.88 -25.32 -4.42
CA MET A 1 -68.36 -24.28 -3.52
C MET A 1 -67.23 -24.74 -2.56
N LYS A 2 -66.95 -26.02 -2.33
CA LYS A 2 -65.95 -26.51 -1.39
C LYS A 2 -64.52 -26.61 -2.01
N LYS A 3 -64.33 -26.58 -3.33
CA LYS A 3 -63.05 -26.68 -4.00
C LYS A 3 -62.37 -25.33 -4.23
N THR A 4 -63.11 -24.23 -4.31
CA THR A 4 -62.57 -22.85 -4.48
C THR A 4 -62.06 -22.25 -3.18
N THR A 5 -62.60 -22.61 -2.03
CA THR A 5 -62.16 -22.19 -0.72
C THR A 5 -60.84 -22.84 -0.32
N LEU A 6 -60.56 -24.07 -0.77
CA LEU A 6 -59.24 -24.73 -0.51
C LEU A 6 -58.08 -24.12 -1.30
N PHE A 7 -58.35 -23.65 -2.53
CA PHE A 7 -57.35 -22.98 -3.35
C PHE A 7 -56.99 -21.59 -2.80
N LEU A 8 -57.94 -20.88 -2.19
CA LEU A 8 -57.69 -19.56 -1.60
C LEU A 8 -56.85 -19.65 -0.31
N LEU A 9 -56.99 -20.72 0.47
CA LEU A 9 -56.21 -20.97 1.68
C LEU A 9 -54.76 -21.38 1.36
N ILE A 10 -54.52 -22.08 0.26
CA ILE A 10 -53.15 -22.42 -0.20
C ILE A 10 -52.43 -21.19 -0.77
N ALA A 11 -53.15 -20.27 -1.45
CA ALA A 11 -52.57 -19.03 -1.96
C ALA A 11 -52.21 -18.03 -0.84
N LEU A 12 -52.95 -18.00 0.29
CA LEU A 12 -52.57 -17.18 1.45
C LEU A 12 -51.37 -17.74 2.24
N GLY A 13 -51.14 -19.06 2.19
CA GLY A 13 -49.98 -19.70 2.84
C GLY A 13 -48.65 -19.44 2.15
N TYR A 14 -48.67 -19.08 0.86
CA TYR A 14 -47.44 -18.80 0.09
C TYR A 14 -46.91 -17.36 0.23
N CYS A 15 -47.69 -16.42 0.76
CA CYS A 15 -47.24 -15.04 0.99
C CYS A 15 -46.54 -14.82 2.33
N ALA A 16 -46.38 -15.85 3.17
CA ALA A 16 -45.72 -15.76 4.46
C ALA A 16 -44.25 -16.25 4.45
N VAL A 17 -43.66 -16.53 3.27
CA VAL A 17 -42.30 -16.99 3.18
C VAL A 17 -41.40 -15.80 2.86
N GLY A 18 -40.79 -15.26 3.91
CA GLY A 18 -39.45 -14.72 3.85
C GLY A 18 -39.27 -13.28 3.50
N PHE A 19 -39.50 -12.40 4.43
CA PHE A 19 -38.47 -11.38 4.67
C PHE A 19 -37.49 -11.99 5.69
N SER A 20 -36.54 -12.80 5.21
CA SER A 20 -35.30 -12.99 5.92
C SER A 20 -34.63 -11.61 5.88
N GLN A 21 -34.80 -10.83 6.91
CA GLN A 21 -33.91 -9.72 7.17
C GLN A 21 -32.52 -10.36 7.25
N ASP A 22 -31.63 -9.94 6.37
CA ASP A 22 -30.23 -10.31 6.41
C ASP A 22 -29.66 -9.68 7.68
N ASP A 23 -29.76 -10.41 8.81
CA ASP A 23 -29.35 -9.97 10.15
C ASP A 23 -27.87 -9.59 10.23
N ASN A 24 -27.12 -9.85 9.15
CA ASN A 24 -25.71 -9.52 9.04
C ASN A 24 -25.41 -8.08 8.55
N LYS A 25 -26.45 -7.27 8.28
CA LYS A 25 -26.28 -5.90 7.78
C LYS A 25 -26.73 -4.87 8.80
N VAL A 26 -25.92 -3.80 8.94
CA VAL A 26 -26.21 -2.66 9.82
C VAL A 26 -26.08 -1.34 9.08
N LYS A 27 -26.87 -0.35 9.51
CA LYS A 27 -26.76 1.04 9.04
C LYS A 27 -26.45 1.94 10.21
N GLY A 28 -25.59 2.92 10.00
CA GLY A 28 -25.32 3.97 10.97
C GLY A 28 -26.55 4.85 11.24
N ASP A 29 -26.68 5.30 12.47
CA ASP A 29 -27.76 6.18 12.95
C ASP A 29 -27.51 7.66 12.66
N ARG A 30 -26.35 7.99 12.06
CA ARG A 30 -25.87 9.33 11.71
C ARG A 30 -25.54 10.24 12.89
N ASN A 31 -25.53 9.72 14.11
CA ASN A 31 -25.08 10.40 15.31
C ASN A 31 -23.62 10.03 15.54
N VAL A 32 -22.66 10.84 15.03
CA VAL A 32 -21.24 10.54 15.12
C VAL A 32 -20.72 10.78 16.52
N THR A 33 -20.06 9.78 17.07
CA THR A 33 -19.38 9.81 18.36
C THR A 33 -17.95 9.30 18.25
N ILE A 34 -17.13 9.63 19.25
CA ILE A 34 -15.73 9.22 19.33
C ILE A 34 -15.57 8.31 20.54
N LYS A 35 -14.99 7.13 20.33
CA LYS A 35 -14.59 6.22 21.40
C LYS A 35 -13.10 5.95 21.35
N GLN A 36 -12.42 6.13 22.46
CA GLN A 36 -11.01 5.82 22.63
C GLN A 36 -10.84 4.54 23.45
N THR A 37 -10.02 3.62 22.94
CA THR A 37 -9.63 2.38 23.61
C THR A 37 -8.12 2.35 23.76
N TYR A 38 -7.62 2.17 24.99
CA TYR A 38 -6.22 1.88 25.23
C TYR A 38 -5.97 0.41 24.89
N VAL A 39 -4.86 0.16 24.22
CA VAL A 39 -4.47 -1.18 23.77
C VAL A 39 -3.08 -1.52 24.32
N ASP A 40 -2.74 -2.81 24.31
CA ASP A 40 -1.39 -3.26 24.63
C ASP A 40 -0.38 -2.79 23.59
N ASP A 41 0.91 -2.78 23.94
CA ASP A 41 1.97 -2.44 23.01
C ASP A 41 1.97 -3.39 21.80
N PHE A 42 2.12 -2.83 20.63
CA PHE A 42 2.19 -3.56 19.37
C PHE A 42 3.34 -3.05 18.50
N ASN A 43 3.92 -3.93 17.71
CA ASN A 43 4.96 -3.60 16.74
C ASN A 43 4.47 -3.64 15.29
N THR A 44 3.30 -4.23 15.07
CA THR A 44 2.69 -4.45 13.77
C THR A 44 1.25 -3.96 13.76
N ILE A 45 0.84 -3.33 12.67
CA ILE A 45 -0.55 -3.04 12.37
C ILE A 45 -0.96 -3.69 11.05
N ILE A 46 -2.12 -4.33 11.04
CA ILE A 46 -2.74 -4.89 9.82
C ILE A 46 -4.10 -4.22 9.62
N VAL A 47 -4.26 -3.56 8.49
CA VAL A 47 -5.50 -2.86 8.12
C VAL A 47 -6.07 -3.51 6.86
N GLY A 48 -7.25 -4.08 7.00
CA GLY A 48 -8.02 -4.70 5.91
C GLY A 48 -9.41 -4.08 5.75
N GLU A 49 -10.30 -4.79 5.08
CA GLU A 49 -11.67 -4.34 4.78
C GLU A 49 -11.67 -2.95 4.10
N ASP A 50 -12.58 -2.05 4.52
CA ASP A 50 -12.68 -0.67 4.04
C ASP A 50 -12.28 0.34 5.13
N PHE A 51 -11.35 -0.02 6.01
CA PHE A 51 -10.90 0.87 7.08
C PHE A 51 -9.94 1.94 6.57
N GLU A 52 -10.12 3.15 7.10
CA GLU A 52 -9.19 4.28 6.93
C GLU A 52 -8.52 4.57 8.26
N VAL A 53 -7.19 4.43 8.29
CA VAL A 53 -6.39 4.55 9.53
C VAL A 53 -5.37 5.66 9.39
N GLU A 54 -5.31 6.53 10.40
CA GLU A 54 -4.28 7.55 10.58
C GLU A 54 -3.34 7.17 11.73
N LEU A 55 -2.03 7.23 11.49
CA LEU A 55 -0.99 6.86 12.46
C LEU A 55 -0.40 8.10 13.14
N TYR A 56 -0.28 8.04 14.46
CA TYR A 56 0.35 9.06 15.30
C TYR A 56 1.27 8.41 16.33
N TYR A 57 2.38 9.06 16.64
CA TYR A 57 3.22 8.62 17.75
C TYR A 57 2.64 9.12 19.09
N ASN A 58 2.58 8.21 20.07
CA ASN A 58 2.25 8.53 21.46
C ASN A 58 2.88 7.47 22.38
N SER A 59 3.40 7.89 23.52
CA SER A 59 3.98 6.96 24.51
C SER A 59 2.97 5.96 25.11
N LYS A 60 1.66 6.19 24.92
CA LYS A 60 0.58 5.29 25.36
C LYS A 60 -0.22 4.85 24.14
N PRO A 61 -0.11 3.58 23.74
CA PRO A 61 -0.86 3.05 22.59
C PRO A 61 -2.36 3.13 22.83
N SER A 62 -3.07 3.59 21.82
CA SER A 62 -4.53 3.68 21.86
C SER A 62 -5.10 3.75 20.45
N VAL A 63 -6.36 3.39 20.33
CA VAL A 63 -7.16 3.51 19.11
C VAL A 63 -8.35 4.40 19.39
N GLU A 64 -8.53 5.44 18.59
CA GLU A 64 -9.68 6.31 18.59
C GLU A 64 -10.51 6.02 17.35
N VAL A 65 -11.78 5.68 17.53
CA VAL A 65 -12.73 5.43 16.45
C VAL A 65 -13.78 6.51 16.45
N GLU A 66 -13.89 7.25 15.36
CA GLU A 66 -14.94 8.22 15.08
C GLU A 66 -15.92 7.61 14.08
N THR A 67 -17.12 7.27 14.55
CA THR A 67 -18.17 6.66 13.71
C THR A 67 -19.56 6.93 14.28
N ASP A 68 -20.59 6.50 13.54
CA ASP A 68 -21.98 6.54 14.04
C ASP A 68 -22.10 5.71 15.34
N ASP A 69 -22.78 6.24 16.34
CA ASP A 69 -22.77 5.72 17.72
C ASP A 69 -23.14 4.24 17.81
N ASN A 70 -24.14 3.83 17.04
CA ASN A 70 -24.59 2.44 16.98
C ASN A 70 -23.63 1.49 16.24
N LEU A 71 -22.59 2.00 15.58
CA LEU A 71 -21.65 1.16 14.85
C LEU A 71 -20.44 0.72 15.68
N HIS A 72 -20.14 1.40 16.79
CA HIS A 72 -19.01 1.05 17.64
C HIS A 72 -19.04 -0.40 18.17
N GLU A 73 -20.21 -0.94 18.44
CA GLU A 73 -20.35 -2.32 18.93
C GLU A 73 -19.99 -3.40 17.89
N TYR A 74 -19.95 -3.02 16.61
CA TYR A 74 -19.62 -3.92 15.50
C TYR A 74 -18.16 -3.82 15.05
N ILE A 75 -17.38 -2.91 15.62
CA ILE A 75 -15.96 -2.74 15.31
C ILE A 75 -15.15 -3.39 16.40
N ILE A 76 -14.41 -4.43 16.05
CA ILE A 76 -13.51 -5.13 16.96
C ILE A 76 -12.08 -4.64 16.74
N ILE A 77 -11.41 -4.30 17.83
CA ILE A 77 -10.01 -3.86 17.89
C ILE A 77 -9.29 -4.84 18.79
N GLU A 78 -8.32 -5.54 18.27
CA GLU A 78 -7.60 -6.58 19.01
C GLU A 78 -6.09 -6.43 18.80
N VAL A 79 -5.34 -6.66 19.89
CA VAL A 79 -3.89 -6.85 19.85
C VAL A 79 -3.60 -8.29 20.26
N VAL A 80 -3.07 -9.08 19.33
CA VAL A 80 -2.67 -10.47 19.55
C VAL A 80 -1.24 -10.63 19.06
N ASP A 81 -0.37 -11.19 19.87
CA ASP A 81 1.06 -11.40 19.54
C ASP A 81 1.75 -10.12 19.01
N SER A 82 1.47 -8.97 19.65
CA SER A 82 1.96 -7.64 19.26
C SER A 82 1.49 -7.16 17.88
N VAL A 83 0.40 -7.72 17.35
CA VAL A 83 -0.24 -7.31 16.09
C VAL A 83 -1.58 -6.66 16.38
N LEU A 84 -1.72 -5.37 16.03
CA LEU A 84 -3.00 -4.65 16.08
C LEU A 84 -3.79 -4.91 14.82
N THR A 85 -5.02 -5.37 14.99
CA THR A 85 -5.96 -5.65 13.89
C THR A 85 -7.32 -5.03 14.12
N PHE A 86 -8.07 -4.85 13.02
CA PHE A 86 -9.42 -4.33 12.98
C PHE A 86 -10.31 -5.28 12.17
N ARG A 87 -11.54 -5.47 12.62
CA ARG A 87 -12.54 -6.19 11.84
C ARG A 87 -13.94 -5.72 12.19
N THR A 88 -14.89 -5.88 11.26
CA THR A 88 -16.30 -5.68 11.52
C THR A 88 -17.00 -7.02 11.79
N THR A 89 -17.94 -7.03 12.72
CA THR A 89 -18.77 -8.21 13.00
C THR A 89 -20.03 -8.25 12.15
N LYS A 90 -20.38 -7.14 11.48
CA LYS A 90 -21.50 -7.01 10.54
C LYS A 90 -21.11 -6.19 9.32
N ASP A 91 -21.80 -6.42 8.21
CA ASP A 91 -21.68 -5.65 6.99
C ASP A 91 -22.29 -4.24 7.17
N ILE A 92 -21.45 -3.22 7.27
CA ILE A 92 -21.85 -1.83 7.44
C ILE A 92 -22.25 -1.23 6.09
N ARG A 93 -23.55 -1.14 5.84
CA ARG A 93 -24.12 -0.68 4.55
C ARG A 93 -24.08 0.81 4.33
N SER A 94 -24.18 1.60 5.40
CA SER A 94 -24.04 3.05 5.32
C SER A 94 -23.56 3.60 6.66
N LYS A 95 -22.68 4.56 6.57
CA LYS A 95 -22.13 5.29 7.72
C LYS A 95 -22.03 6.76 7.34
N LYS A 96 -22.09 7.66 8.31
CA LYS A 96 -21.82 9.09 8.11
C LYS A 96 -20.33 9.34 8.18
N GLU A 97 -19.65 8.68 9.10
CA GLU A 97 -18.20 8.75 9.29
C GLU A 97 -17.64 7.38 9.68
N MET A 98 -16.38 7.13 9.37
CA MET A 98 -15.59 6.01 9.85
C MET A 98 -14.12 6.37 9.74
N LYS A 99 -13.56 6.93 10.81
CA LYS A 99 -12.14 7.27 10.91
C LYS A 99 -11.54 6.56 12.11
N ILE A 100 -10.37 6.03 11.93
CA ILE A 100 -9.61 5.37 12.98
C ILE A 100 -8.27 6.08 13.12
N LYS A 101 -8.00 6.61 14.32
CA LYS A 101 -6.68 7.11 14.69
C LYS A 101 -6.00 6.10 15.58
N VAL A 102 -4.79 5.74 15.22
CA VAL A 102 -3.96 4.81 15.98
C VAL A 102 -2.75 5.54 16.51
N ASN A 103 -2.64 5.56 17.84
CA ASN A 103 -1.45 6.00 18.54
C ASN A 103 -0.53 4.80 18.73
N TYR A 104 0.62 4.78 18.06
CA TYR A 104 1.66 3.78 18.22
C TYR A 104 2.75 4.27 19.17
N SER A 105 3.45 3.36 19.85
CA SER A 105 4.57 3.63 20.75
C SER A 105 5.91 3.16 20.19
N ASP A 106 6.95 3.25 21.00
CA ASP A 106 8.26 2.69 20.68
C ASP A 106 8.18 1.20 20.33
N GLY A 107 9.02 0.76 19.40
CA GLY A 107 9.01 -0.63 18.93
C GLY A 107 8.10 -0.90 17.72
N PHE A 108 7.24 0.06 17.33
CA PHE A 108 6.46 -0.04 16.10
C PHE A 108 7.36 -0.05 14.87
N SER A 109 7.13 -1.01 13.95
CA SER A 109 8.04 -1.20 12.80
C SER A 109 7.36 -1.77 11.55
N HIS A 110 6.17 -2.37 11.67
CA HIS A 110 5.57 -3.10 10.58
C HIS A 110 4.15 -2.63 10.27
N ILE A 111 3.87 -2.38 9.01
CA ILE A 111 2.58 -1.92 8.50
C ILE A 111 2.14 -2.84 7.36
N GLU A 112 0.98 -3.46 7.48
CA GLU A 112 0.34 -4.17 6.39
C GLU A 112 -1.02 -3.55 6.04
N THR A 113 -1.30 -3.40 4.74
CA THR A 113 -2.62 -3.01 4.25
C THR A 113 -3.09 -3.96 3.18
N GLY A 114 -4.38 -4.28 3.19
CA GLY A 114 -4.98 -5.19 2.22
C GLY A 114 -6.37 -4.74 1.78
N GLU A 115 -6.98 -5.49 0.90
CA GLU A 115 -8.34 -5.25 0.39
C GLU A 115 -8.51 -3.82 -0.16
N ASN A 116 -9.38 -3.00 0.43
CA ASN A 116 -9.58 -1.60 0.05
C ASN A 116 -9.11 -0.62 1.13
N ALA A 117 -8.40 -1.11 2.15
CA ALA A 117 -7.97 -0.31 3.28
C ALA A 117 -7.07 0.87 2.87
N GLU A 118 -7.11 1.90 3.68
CA GLU A 118 -6.25 3.05 3.52
C GLU A 118 -5.50 3.37 4.82
N ILE A 119 -4.19 3.64 4.71
CA ILE A 119 -3.39 4.06 5.86
C ILE A 119 -2.63 5.34 5.54
N ARG A 120 -2.57 6.25 6.52
CA ARG A 120 -1.91 7.55 6.39
C ARG A 120 -1.05 7.88 7.59
N SER A 121 0.00 8.66 7.38
CA SER A 121 0.69 9.40 8.42
C SER A 121 0.75 10.88 8.06
N LEU A 122 0.26 11.75 8.94
CA LEU A 122 0.35 13.20 8.73
C LEU A 122 1.71 13.75 9.18
N THR A 123 2.37 13.05 10.09
CA THR A 123 3.73 13.33 10.56
C THR A 123 4.67 12.24 10.11
N SER A 124 5.97 12.49 10.21
CA SER A 124 6.97 11.48 9.92
C SER A 124 6.93 10.35 10.95
N LEU A 125 6.88 9.12 10.48
CA LEU A 125 7.08 7.91 11.29
C LEU A 125 8.58 7.74 11.49
N GLU A 126 9.09 8.04 12.68
CA GLU A 126 10.51 7.89 13.02
C GLU A 126 10.74 6.48 13.55
N LEU A 127 11.31 5.63 12.71
CA LEU A 127 11.49 4.20 12.98
C LEU A 127 12.95 3.80 12.79
N ASN A 128 13.40 2.72 13.43
CA ASN A 128 14.74 2.18 13.14
C ASN A 128 14.67 1.30 11.89
N ASP A 129 13.91 0.23 11.98
CA ASP A 129 13.59 -0.64 10.85
C ASP A 129 12.10 -0.49 10.52
N ALA A 130 11.80 -0.14 9.27
CA ALA A 130 10.43 0.05 8.83
C ALA A 130 10.09 -0.94 7.70
N THR A 131 8.98 -1.64 7.85
CA THR A 131 8.46 -2.53 6.81
C THR A 131 7.04 -2.11 6.46
N LEU A 132 6.79 -1.93 5.17
CA LEU A 132 5.47 -1.70 4.60
C LEU A 132 5.13 -2.83 3.63
N LYS A 133 3.95 -3.42 3.78
CA LYS A 133 3.39 -4.37 2.82
C LYS A 133 1.99 -3.93 2.41
N THR A 134 1.73 -3.89 1.11
CA THR A 134 0.42 -3.51 0.58
C THR A 134 -0.07 -4.53 -0.44
N THR A 135 -1.34 -4.89 -0.34
CA THR A 135 -1.98 -5.87 -1.23
C THR A 135 -3.39 -5.41 -1.63
N GLY A 136 -4.04 -6.13 -2.52
CA GLY A 136 -5.41 -5.85 -2.94
C GLY A 136 -5.51 -4.53 -3.72
N SER A 137 -6.49 -3.70 -3.36
CA SER A 137 -6.69 -2.35 -3.88
C SER A 137 -6.39 -1.27 -2.84
N SER A 138 -5.60 -1.63 -1.82
CA SER A 138 -5.28 -0.77 -0.68
C SER A 138 -4.46 0.46 -1.08
N ARG A 139 -4.45 1.43 -0.19
CA ARG A 139 -3.71 2.70 -0.36
C ARG A 139 -2.88 2.99 0.87
N ALA A 140 -1.67 3.51 0.65
CA ALA A 140 -0.84 4.01 1.74
C ALA A 140 -0.25 5.39 1.39
N TYR A 141 -0.29 6.32 2.34
CA TYR A 141 0.23 7.68 2.23
C TYR A 141 1.10 7.97 3.45
N LEU A 142 2.40 7.67 3.35
CA LEU A 142 3.27 7.65 4.52
C LEU A 142 4.50 8.54 4.35
N ASN A 143 4.85 9.23 5.44
CA ASN A 143 6.14 9.89 5.61
C ASN A 143 6.98 9.02 6.56
N ILE A 144 8.12 8.53 6.11
CA ILE A 144 8.95 7.56 6.85
C ILE A 144 10.37 8.08 6.96
N LYS A 145 10.90 8.08 8.17
CA LYS A 145 12.30 8.28 8.45
C LYS A 145 12.82 7.06 9.20
N ALA A 146 13.75 6.32 8.57
CA ALA A 146 14.23 5.05 9.11
C ALA A 146 15.74 4.87 8.87
N THR A 147 16.33 3.88 9.54
CA THR A 147 17.65 3.38 9.15
C THR A 147 17.50 2.46 7.94
N ASN A 148 16.59 1.49 8.04
CA ASN A 148 16.27 0.56 6.96
C ASN A 148 14.77 0.62 6.65
N PHE A 149 14.44 0.77 5.37
CA PHE A 149 13.07 0.73 4.89
C PHE A 149 12.89 -0.38 3.86
N ASN A 150 11.93 -1.27 4.12
CA ASN A 150 11.54 -2.35 3.21
C ASN A 150 10.08 -2.17 2.79
N PHE A 151 9.82 -2.15 1.51
CA PHE A 151 8.49 -2.02 0.95
C PHE A 151 8.20 -3.10 -0.08
N THR A 152 7.10 -3.83 0.12
CA THR A 152 6.59 -4.84 -0.81
C THR A 152 5.16 -4.52 -1.18
N SER A 153 4.83 -4.54 -2.47
CA SER A 153 3.48 -4.24 -2.97
C SER A 153 3.04 -5.24 -4.04
N LEU A 154 1.82 -5.74 -3.90
CA LEU A 154 1.21 -6.72 -4.80
C LEU A 154 -0.17 -6.24 -5.27
N ASP A 155 -0.72 -6.92 -6.28
CA ASP A 155 -2.06 -6.76 -6.84
C ASP A 155 -2.28 -5.39 -7.54
N LYS A 156 -3.06 -4.49 -6.94
CA LYS A 156 -3.44 -3.18 -7.50
C LYS A 156 -3.25 -2.03 -6.52
N ALA A 157 -2.45 -2.26 -5.48
CA ALA A 157 -2.21 -1.26 -4.46
C ALA A 157 -1.62 0.04 -5.04
N LYS A 158 -1.97 1.17 -4.43
CA LYS A 158 -1.49 2.50 -4.82
C LYS A 158 -0.87 3.18 -3.63
N VAL A 159 0.40 3.52 -3.75
CA VAL A 159 1.17 3.98 -2.61
C VAL A 159 1.86 5.31 -2.93
N LYS A 160 1.82 6.24 -1.98
CA LYS A 160 2.61 7.47 -2.01
C LYS A 160 3.50 7.53 -0.78
N LEU A 161 4.80 7.70 -1.00
CA LEU A 161 5.79 7.69 0.07
C LEU A 161 6.68 8.92 0.02
N ASN A 162 7.01 9.41 1.20
CA ASN A 162 8.15 10.29 1.40
C ASN A 162 9.10 9.58 2.37
N VAL A 163 10.27 9.15 1.88
CA VAL A 163 11.20 8.29 2.61
C VAL A 163 12.54 8.97 2.76
N THR A 164 13.04 9.02 3.98
CA THR A 164 14.44 9.32 4.29
C THR A 164 15.04 8.14 5.05
N ALA A 165 15.99 7.44 4.45
CA ALA A 165 16.57 6.24 5.06
C ALA A 165 18.05 6.08 4.71
N THR A 166 18.76 5.20 5.41
CA THR A 166 20.10 4.78 4.98
C THR A 166 19.98 3.76 3.85
N THR A 167 19.10 2.78 4.02
CA THR A 167 18.84 1.72 3.03
C THR A 167 17.36 1.68 2.70
N THR A 168 17.03 1.67 1.42
CA THR A 168 15.65 1.54 0.92
C THR A 168 15.56 0.35 -0.02
N LYS A 169 14.65 -0.59 0.25
CA LYS A 169 14.31 -1.70 -0.65
C LYS A 169 12.85 -1.60 -1.04
N ILE A 170 12.58 -1.68 -2.33
CA ILE A 170 11.25 -1.57 -2.93
C ILE A 170 11.06 -2.75 -3.86
N GLU A 171 10.02 -3.55 -3.62
CA GLU A 171 9.64 -4.67 -4.48
C GLU A 171 8.16 -4.54 -4.86
N LEU A 172 7.89 -4.38 -6.14
CA LEU A 172 6.53 -4.27 -6.67
C LEU A 172 6.25 -5.30 -7.73
N SER A 173 5.06 -5.86 -7.69
CA SER A 173 4.56 -6.80 -8.69
C SER A 173 3.14 -6.45 -9.15
N ASP A 174 2.65 -7.17 -10.15
CA ASP A 174 1.31 -7.08 -10.73
C ASP A 174 1.00 -5.70 -11.35
N ASN A 175 -0.02 -4.98 -10.85
CA ASN A 175 -0.42 -3.68 -11.36
C ASN A 175 -0.25 -2.56 -10.31
N CYS A 176 0.69 -2.74 -9.40
CA CYS A 176 0.96 -1.76 -8.35
C CYS A 176 1.47 -0.44 -8.90
N LYS A 177 1.18 0.63 -8.17
CA LYS A 177 1.66 1.97 -8.47
C LYS A 177 2.29 2.61 -7.26
N LEU A 178 3.50 3.13 -7.45
CA LEU A 178 4.23 3.88 -6.43
C LEU A 178 4.59 5.27 -6.94
N ASP A 179 4.20 6.31 -6.20
CA ASP A 179 4.73 7.66 -6.30
C ASP A 179 5.61 7.90 -5.07
N ALA A 180 6.90 8.18 -5.21
CA ALA A 180 7.77 8.31 -4.05
C ALA A 180 8.79 9.45 -4.17
N LEU A 181 8.99 10.16 -3.07
CA LEU A 181 10.18 10.96 -2.83
C LEU A 181 11.10 10.17 -1.90
N VAL A 182 12.29 9.78 -2.40
CA VAL A 182 13.24 8.95 -1.65
C VAL A 182 14.58 9.63 -1.54
N ASN A 183 15.09 9.77 -0.31
CA ASN A 183 16.45 10.19 -0.03
C ASN A 183 17.13 9.09 0.78
N SER A 184 18.07 8.37 0.16
CA SER A 184 18.78 7.28 0.82
C SER A 184 20.24 7.16 0.32
N LYS A 185 21.05 6.38 1.03
CA LYS A 185 22.41 6.05 0.53
C LYS A 185 22.34 4.89 -0.47
N GLU A 186 21.61 3.86 -0.09
CA GLU A 186 21.46 2.64 -0.87
C GLU A 186 19.98 2.44 -1.24
N THR A 187 19.69 2.33 -2.52
CA THR A 187 18.34 2.04 -3.01
C THR A 187 18.36 0.80 -3.89
N LYS A 188 17.52 -0.17 -3.56
CA LYS A 188 17.23 -1.33 -4.42
C LYS A 188 15.78 -1.30 -4.84
N VAL A 189 15.51 -1.47 -6.14
CA VAL A 189 14.17 -1.49 -6.71
C VAL A 189 14.03 -2.72 -7.60
N ASP A 190 13.12 -3.61 -7.24
CA ASP A 190 12.76 -4.80 -8.01
C ASP A 190 11.32 -4.63 -8.53
N LEU A 191 11.14 -4.64 -9.84
CA LEU A 191 9.85 -4.42 -10.49
C LEU A 191 9.50 -5.58 -11.41
N TYR A 192 8.31 -6.12 -11.23
CA TYR A 192 7.83 -7.27 -11.98
C TYR A 192 6.48 -6.99 -12.64
N GLN A 193 6.21 -7.67 -13.74
CA GLN A 193 4.94 -7.63 -14.48
C GLN A 193 4.60 -6.22 -15.00
N ARG A 194 3.56 -5.56 -14.49
CA ARG A 194 3.11 -4.22 -14.89
C ARG A 194 3.23 -3.20 -13.77
N ALA A 195 4.14 -3.45 -12.83
CA ALA A 195 4.43 -2.51 -11.77
C ALA A 195 4.93 -1.17 -12.35
N ASN A 196 4.48 -0.08 -11.76
CA ASN A 196 4.80 1.25 -12.20
C ASN A 196 5.32 2.09 -11.03
N VAL A 197 6.50 2.68 -11.19
CA VAL A 197 7.15 3.52 -10.20
C VAL A 197 7.50 4.87 -10.79
N ASP A 198 6.99 5.93 -10.16
CA ASP A 198 7.46 7.28 -10.30
C ASP A 198 8.23 7.65 -9.03
N ILE A 199 9.54 7.89 -9.16
CA ILE A 199 10.41 8.16 -8.02
C ILE A 199 11.24 9.43 -8.24
N GLU A 200 11.34 10.24 -7.19
CA GLU A 200 12.11 11.48 -7.13
C GLU A 200 13.05 11.47 -5.93
N GLY A 201 14.02 12.39 -5.90
CA GLY A 201 14.96 12.57 -4.80
C GLY A 201 16.37 12.13 -5.15
N THR A 202 17.07 11.51 -4.19
CA THR A 202 18.50 11.20 -4.35
C THR A 202 18.90 9.86 -3.72
N THR A 203 19.89 9.20 -4.35
CA THR A 203 20.59 8.06 -3.74
C THR A 203 22.06 8.04 -4.16
N ASP A 204 22.93 7.45 -3.35
CA ASP A 204 24.31 7.25 -3.78
C ASP A 204 24.40 6.07 -4.76
N ASN A 205 23.74 4.95 -4.42
CA ASN A 205 23.77 3.73 -5.23
C ASN A 205 22.35 3.22 -5.51
N LEU A 206 22.07 2.97 -6.78
CA LEU A 206 20.81 2.35 -7.25
C LEU A 206 21.08 0.97 -7.85
N LEU A 207 20.40 -0.05 -7.34
CA LEU A 207 20.25 -1.32 -8.03
C LEU A 207 18.79 -1.43 -8.52
N LEU A 208 18.60 -1.40 -9.84
CA LEU A 208 17.30 -1.57 -10.48
C LEU A 208 17.24 -2.91 -11.19
N VAL A 209 16.23 -3.72 -10.87
CA VAL A 209 15.80 -4.87 -11.65
C VAL A 209 14.40 -4.60 -12.15
N SER A 210 14.20 -4.61 -13.46
CA SER A 210 12.91 -4.33 -14.08
C SER A 210 12.62 -5.38 -15.15
N ASP A 211 11.54 -6.11 -14.96
CA ASP A 211 11.16 -7.28 -15.75
C ASP A 211 9.75 -7.18 -16.32
N ASN A 212 9.48 -7.91 -17.38
CA ASN A 212 8.22 -7.97 -18.13
C ASN A 212 7.80 -6.60 -18.72
N ASN A 213 6.68 -6.01 -18.26
CA ASN A 213 6.20 -4.72 -18.74
C ASN A 213 6.32 -3.63 -17.65
N ALA A 214 7.21 -3.82 -16.71
CA ALA A 214 7.40 -2.89 -15.61
C ALA A 214 7.96 -1.56 -16.09
N GLN A 215 7.62 -0.48 -15.39
CA GLN A 215 8.03 0.87 -15.73
C GLN A 215 8.67 1.55 -14.53
N PHE A 216 9.89 2.02 -14.70
CA PHE A 216 10.62 2.80 -13.73
C PHE A 216 10.86 4.21 -14.26
N ASN A 217 10.22 5.20 -13.68
CA ASN A 217 10.44 6.61 -13.99
C ASN A 217 11.24 7.27 -12.87
N GLY A 218 12.55 7.25 -13.00
CA GLY A 218 13.52 7.91 -12.12
C GLY A 218 14.19 9.12 -12.76
N LYS A 219 13.51 9.82 -13.68
CA LYS A 219 14.02 11.03 -14.35
C LYS A 219 14.41 12.14 -13.35
N SER A 220 13.72 12.20 -12.21
CA SER A 220 13.98 13.15 -11.10
C SER A 220 14.62 12.48 -9.89
N PHE A 221 15.14 11.26 -10.05
CA PHE A 221 15.82 10.51 -9.01
C PHE A 221 17.32 10.46 -9.30
N THR A 222 18.05 11.44 -8.78
CA THR A 222 19.49 11.57 -9.04
C THR A 222 20.28 10.50 -8.28
N THR A 223 21.00 9.66 -9.01
CA THR A 223 21.90 8.65 -8.44
C THR A 223 23.33 8.87 -8.85
N LYS A 224 24.31 8.58 -7.98
CA LYS A 224 25.73 8.63 -8.35
C LYS A 224 26.10 7.42 -9.20
N THR A 225 25.85 6.21 -8.67
CA THR A 225 26.12 4.96 -9.38
C THR A 225 24.84 4.14 -9.55
N CYS A 226 24.68 3.49 -10.71
CA CYS A 226 23.52 2.67 -10.99
C CYS A 226 23.94 1.35 -11.63
N THR A 227 23.33 0.25 -11.16
CA THR A 227 23.26 -1.02 -11.92
C THR A 227 21.83 -1.22 -12.34
N ALA A 228 21.59 -1.25 -13.65
CA ALA A 228 20.26 -1.42 -14.24
C ALA A 228 20.19 -2.72 -15.01
N ILE A 229 19.30 -3.62 -14.60
CA ILE A 229 18.98 -4.88 -15.24
C ILE A 229 17.56 -4.75 -15.75
N CYS A 230 17.38 -4.64 -17.09
CA CYS A 230 16.10 -4.42 -17.74
C CYS A 230 15.82 -5.54 -18.74
N GLU A 231 14.75 -6.28 -18.52
CA GLU A 231 14.44 -7.47 -19.29
C GLU A 231 13.04 -7.41 -19.93
N PHE A 232 12.82 -8.22 -20.95
CA PHE A 232 11.58 -8.32 -21.75
C PHE A 232 11.13 -6.95 -22.32
N SER A 233 10.02 -6.39 -21.87
CA SER A 233 9.45 -5.12 -22.39
C SER A 233 9.45 -4.02 -21.34
N SER A 234 10.39 -4.05 -20.40
CA SER A 234 10.50 -3.06 -19.35
C SER A 234 11.07 -1.74 -19.84
N ASN A 235 10.66 -0.64 -19.23
CA ASN A 235 11.12 0.71 -19.53
C ASN A 235 11.73 1.36 -18.30
N ALA A 236 12.93 1.94 -18.43
CA ALA A 236 13.61 2.62 -17.34
C ALA A 236 14.10 4.03 -17.75
N TYR A 237 13.72 5.05 -17.01
CA TYR A 237 14.26 6.40 -17.08
C TYR A 237 15.19 6.61 -15.91
N LEU A 238 16.48 6.85 -16.18
CA LEU A 238 17.55 6.87 -15.18
C LEU A 238 18.31 8.18 -15.23
N GLU A 239 18.44 8.86 -14.10
CA GLU A 239 19.35 10.00 -13.95
C GLU A 239 20.58 9.57 -13.16
N VAL A 240 21.74 9.47 -13.85
CA VAL A 240 23.00 8.98 -13.26
C VAL A 240 24.11 9.99 -13.49
N THR A 241 24.90 10.25 -12.44
CA THR A 241 25.93 11.29 -12.49
C THR A 241 27.35 10.77 -12.69
N GLU A 242 27.71 9.59 -12.12
CA GLU A 242 29.11 9.10 -12.12
C GLU A 242 29.28 7.87 -13.02
N SER A 243 28.56 6.78 -12.75
CA SER A 243 28.68 5.52 -13.52
C SER A 243 27.42 4.72 -13.58
N VAL A 244 27.20 4.04 -14.71
CA VAL A 244 26.09 3.10 -14.90
C VAL A 244 26.58 1.81 -15.51
N ILE A 245 26.12 0.68 -14.94
CA ILE A 245 26.27 -0.66 -15.49
C ILE A 245 24.92 -1.09 -16.03
N ILE A 246 24.89 -1.53 -17.30
CA ILE A 246 23.67 -1.88 -18.00
C ILE A 246 23.68 -3.34 -18.39
N GLU A 247 22.61 -4.05 -18.06
CA GLU A 247 22.22 -5.33 -18.61
C GLU A 247 20.81 -5.21 -19.19
N ALA A 248 20.66 -5.47 -20.48
CA ALA A 248 19.39 -5.34 -21.17
C ALA A 248 19.12 -6.50 -22.11
N SER A 249 17.86 -6.95 -22.16
CA SER A 249 17.42 -8.02 -23.08
C SER A 249 15.94 -7.85 -23.45
N GLY A 250 15.50 -8.59 -24.47
CA GLY A 250 14.15 -8.50 -24.99
C GLY A 250 13.92 -7.22 -25.79
N SER A 251 12.83 -6.52 -25.54
CA SER A 251 12.50 -5.22 -26.12
C SER A 251 12.57 -4.09 -25.09
N SER A 252 13.41 -4.26 -24.07
CA SER A 252 13.56 -3.26 -23.01
C SER A 252 14.12 -1.94 -23.52
N GLU A 253 13.68 -0.83 -22.95
CA GLU A 253 14.13 0.51 -23.34
C GLU A 253 14.68 1.28 -22.13
N ILE A 254 15.92 1.76 -22.23
CA ILE A 254 16.59 2.53 -21.19
C ILE A 254 16.85 3.94 -21.71
N TYR A 255 16.32 4.94 -21.00
CA TYR A 255 16.50 6.37 -21.25
C TYR A 255 17.40 6.95 -20.18
N LEU A 256 18.63 7.33 -20.57
CA LEU A 256 19.68 7.77 -19.66
C LEU A 256 19.84 9.29 -19.68
N PHE A 257 19.68 9.92 -18.54
CA PHE A 257 19.95 11.33 -18.28
C PHE A 257 21.27 11.45 -17.49
N GLY A 258 21.89 12.64 -17.52
CA GLY A 258 23.21 12.85 -16.90
C GLY A 258 24.35 12.45 -17.86
N ASN A 259 25.61 12.46 -17.38
CA ASN A 259 26.79 12.12 -18.16
C ASN A 259 27.68 11.08 -17.45
N PRO A 260 27.14 9.91 -17.08
CA PRO A 260 27.91 8.87 -16.40
C PRO A 260 28.88 8.17 -17.35
N LYS A 261 29.88 7.50 -16.75
CA LYS A 261 30.61 6.44 -17.45
C LYS A 261 29.69 5.24 -17.65
N ILE A 262 29.50 4.81 -18.89
CA ILE A 262 28.63 3.69 -19.24
C ILE A 262 29.46 2.41 -19.41
N THR A 263 29.05 1.34 -18.74
CA THR A 263 29.53 -0.03 -18.94
C THR A 263 28.36 -0.91 -19.34
N ILE A 264 28.47 -1.65 -20.41
CA ILE A 264 27.43 -2.56 -20.89
C ILE A 264 27.96 -3.98 -20.71
N ASN A 265 27.38 -4.74 -19.78
CA ASN A 265 27.72 -6.13 -19.53
C ASN A 265 26.93 -7.09 -20.45
N ARG A 266 25.66 -6.75 -20.72
CA ARG A 266 24.77 -7.53 -21.57
C ARG A 266 23.83 -6.60 -22.34
N PHE A 267 23.70 -6.83 -23.64
CA PHE A 267 22.78 -6.06 -24.48
C PHE A 267 22.31 -6.93 -25.64
N LEU A 268 21.12 -7.50 -25.51
CA LEU A 268 20.62 -8.55 -26.39
C LEU A 268 19.28 -8.16 -27.03
N ASP A 269 18.92 -8.86 -28.06
CA ASP A 269 17.66 -8.80 -28.80
C ASP A 269 17.41 -7.40 -29.40
N THR A 270 16.25 -6.80 -29.14
CA THR A 270 15.87 -5.48 -29.65
C THR A 270 15.96 -4.37 -28.59
N SER A 271 16.72 -4.61 -27.52
CA SER A 271 16.91 -3.62 -26.44
C SER A 271 17.42 -2.28 -26.97
N LYS A 272 17.05 -1.20 -26.32
CA LYS A 272 17.46 0.14 -26.70
C LYS A 272 18.04 0.91 -25.50
N LEU A 273 19.15 1.59 -25.75
CA LEU A 273 19.72 2.58 -24.85
C LEU A 273 19.72 3.94 -25.55
N GLN A 274 19.07 4.92 -24.96
CA GLN A 274 18.96 6.26 -25.52
C GLN A 274 19.44 7.30 -24.51
N LYS A 275 20.43 8.09 -24.90
CA LYS A 275 20.83 9.29 -24.16
C LYS A 275 19.76 10.37 -24.34
N LYS A 276 19.34 10.99 -23.24
CA LYS A 276 18.39 12.10 -23.22
C LYS A 276 18.99 13.33 -22.55
N GLU A 277 18.55 14.49 -23.00
CA GLU A 277 18.78 15.77 -22.34
C GLU A 277 17.61 16.09 -21.38
N LYS A 278 17.89 16.79 -20.30
CA LYS A 278 16.86 17.28 -19.36
C LYS A 278 16.19 18.52 -19.86
#